data_4fd6191e27f0b5765274746bb3d6e642
#
_entry.id   4fd6191e27f0b5765274746bb3d6e642
#
_cell.length_a   1.000
_cell.length_b   1.000
_cell.length_c   1.000
_cell.angle_alpha   90.00
_cell.angle_beta   90.00
_cell.angle_gamma   90.00
#
_symmetry.space_group_name_H-M   'P 1'
#
loop_
_entity.id
_entity.type
_entity.pdbx_description
1 polymer ?
#
loop_
_entity_poly.entity_id
_entity_poly.type
_entity_poly.pdbx_seq_one_letter_code
_entity_poly.pdbx_strand_id
1 'polypeptide(L)'
;MEYILENEKLKVTVSTLGAEMVSLVHKEDGVEHIWCGDEAVWGRHAPILFPHTGKVRNGRFEAKGKVYASGQHGFARDMEHTLVSVGMDELVLELRSGEETKAYWPYDFRLVSSYRIEGETLYHSLRIENPGKEKLSFGVGYHPAFRIPFDDEHTYSDYEFRFQRNESPICMETEGGLITGNTYTLGTNITSIPLDEKLFEKDSHCMINLTSKTLGIYEKDSGRAVVCDIAKFPYTLIWSMPGEPKFVCIEPWHSLPCTTEGSSRWEDKPAAAVLAPGQHFTAKMKMTFKR
;
A
#
# COMPACT_ATOMS: atom_id res chain seq x y z
N MET A 1 3.25 18.49 -8.41
CA MET A 1 4.71 18.72 -8.74
C MET A 1 5.41 17.38 -8.57
N GLU A 2 6.50 17.13 -9.33
CA GLU A 2 7.22 15.85 -9.25
C GLU A 2 8.68 16.07 -8.84
N TYR A 3 9.23 15.12 -8.08
CA TYR A 3 10.62 15.06 -7.65
C TYR A 3 11.25 13.75 -8.10
N ILE A 4 12.53 13.79 -8.47
CA ILE A 4 13.26 12.64 -8.93
C ILE A 4 14.37 12.33 -7.91
N LEU A 5 14.42 11.06 -7.50
CA LEU A 5 15.55 10.46 -6.80
C LEU A 5 16.30 9.57 -7.78
N GLU A 6 17.62 9.64 -7.75
CA GLU A 6 18.42 8.87 -8.69
C GLU A 6 19.75 8.45 -8.06
N ASN A 7 20.12 7.19 -8.26
CA ASN A 7 21.44 6.65 -7.99
C ASN A 7 21.97 5.89 -9.22
N GLU A 8 23.01 5.09 -9.07
CA GLU A 8 23.58 4.32 -10.18
C GLU A 8 22.63 3.23 -10.72
N LYS A 9 21.71 2.72 -9.91
CA LYS A 9 20.85 1.59 -10.22
C LYS A 9 19.40 1.98 -10.51
N LEU A 10 18.86 2.94 -9.76
CA LEU A 10 17.44 3.28 -9.79
C LEU A 10 17.23 4.77 -10.11
N LYS A 11 16.14 5.03 -10.83
CA LYS A 11 15.53 6.36 -10.97
C LYS A 11 14.07 6.27 -10.53
N VAL A 12 13.71 7.08 -9.54
CA VAL A 12 12.38 7.07 -8.91
C VAL A 12 11.76 8.45 -9.05
N THR A 13 10.52 8.52 -9.53
CA THR A 13 9.74 9.77 -9.60
C THR A 13 8.61 9.72 -8.59
N VAL A 14 8.48 10.77 -7.79
CA VAL A 14 7.44 10.91 -6.76
C VAL A 14 6.66 12.19 -6.98
N SER A 15 5.34 12.09 -7.08
CA SER A 15 4.42 13.22 -7.15
C SER A 15 4.15 13.81 -5.76
N THR A 16 4.00 15.13 -5.67
CA THR A 16 3.51 15.76 -4.43
C THR A 16 2.05 15.46 -4.16
N LEU A 17 1.25 15.22 -5.21
CA LEU A 17 -0.11 14.72 -5.05
C LEU A 17 -0.07 13.31 -4.48
N GLY A 18 -0.61 13.13 -3.28
CA GLY A 18 -0.63 11.87 -2.57
C GLY A 18 0.72 11.42 -2.02
N ALA A 19 1.80 12.21 -2.19
CA ALA A 19 3.19 11.76 -2.03
C ALA A 19 3.40 10.40 -2.71
N GLU A 20 2.85 10.21 -3.91
CA GLU A 20 2.76 8.95 -4.62
C GLU A 20 3.98 8.71 -5.50
N MET A 21 4.60 7.53 -5.40
CA MET A 21 5.59 7.08 -6.36
C MET A 21 4.88 6.76 -7.68
N VAL A 22 5.24 7.48 -8.75
CA VAL A 22 4.60 7.36 -10.07
C VAL A 22 5.46 6.65 -11.11
N SER A 23 6.75 6.47 -10.84
CA SER A 23 7.67 5.73 -11.70
C SER A 23 8.84 5.20 -10.88
N LEU A 24 9.32 4.01 -11.24
CA LEU A 24 10.59 3.45 -10.77
C LEU A 24 11.23 2.66 -11.90
N VAL A 25 12.30 3.22 -12.46
CA VAL A 25 13.06 2.62 -13.56
C VAL A 25 14.34 2.00 -13.02
N HIS A 26 14.61 0.74 -13.36
CA HIS A 26 15.91 0.12 -13.19
C HIS A 26 16.82 0.54 -14.35
N LYS A 27 17.93 1.24 -14.06
CA LYS A 27 18.73 1.94 -15.09
C LYS A 27 19.56 1.03 -15.99
N GLU A 28 19.87 -0.18 -15.57
CA GLU A 28 20.70 -1.11 -16.36
C GLU A 28 19.95 -1.70 -17.56
N ASP A 29 18.65 -1.93 -17.42
CA ASP A 29 17.82 -2.53 -18.48
C ASP A 29 16.68 -1.61 -18.96
N GLY A 30 16.51 -0.46 -18.28
CA GLY A 30 15.47 0.51 -18.62
C GLY A 30 14.05 0.07 -18.23
N VAL A 31 13.91 -1.00 -17.44
CA VAL A 31 12.59 -1.53 -17.05
C VAL A 31 11.88 -0.59 -16.10
N GLU A 32 10.68 -0.15 -16.48
CA GLU A 32 9.72 0.54 -15.61
C GLU A 32 8.97 -0.51 -14.78
N HIS A 33 9.10 -0.44 -13.47
CA HIS A 33 8.48 -1.39 -12.56
C HIS A 33 7.13 -0.94 -12.01
N ILE A 34 6.80 0.34 -12.09
CA ILE A 34 5.52 0.86 -11.59
C ILE A 34 4.49 0.88 -12.71
N TRP A 35 3.27 0.52 -12.37
CA TRP A 35 2.11 0.64 -13.26
C TRP A 35 1.91 2.09 -13.72
N CYS A 36 1.61 2.30 -14.99
CA CYS A 36 1.54 3.63 -15.61
C CYS A 36 0.33 4.48 -15.21
N GLY A 37 -0.60 3.94 -14.41
CA GLY A 37 -1.80 4.67 -14.00
C GLY A 37 -2.83 4.88 -15.11
N ASP A 38 -2.94 3.96 -16.08
CA ASP A 38 -3.94 4.04 -17.15
C ASP A 38 -5.35 4.05 -16.54
N GLU A 39 -6.06 5.17 -16.69
CA GLU A 39 -7.41 5.36 -16.15
C GLU A 39 -8.45 4.38 -16.75
N ALA A 40 -8.20 3.84 -17.94
CA ALA A 40 -9.06 2.81 -18.53
C ALA A 40 -8.99 1.47 -17.78
N VAL A 41 -7.94 1.26 -16.97
CA VAL A 41 -7.72 0.06 -16.17
C VAL A 41 -7.76 0.41 -14.68
N TRP A 42 -6.77 1.18 -14.20
CA TRP A 42 -6.68 1.68 -12.83
C TRP A 42 -5.79 2.93 -12.79
N GLY A 43 -6.39 4.08 -12.50
CA GLY A 43 -5.78 5.41 -12.62
C GLY A 43 -4.86 5.81 -11.46
N ARG A 44 -4.16 4.86 -10.80
CA ARG A 44 -3.18 5.14 -9.74
C ARG A 44 -1.91 4.31 -9.96
N HIS A 45 -0.86 4.63 -9.21
CA HIS A 45 0.46 3.99 -9.34
C HIS A 45 0.87 3.26 -8.04
N ALA A 46 1.10 4.00 -6.97
CA ALA A 46 1.55 3.47 -5.68
C ALA A 46 0.99 4.31 -4.52
N PRO A 47 -0.34 4.43 -4.37
CA PRO A 47 -0.92 5.33 -3.38
C PRO A 47 -0.61 4.90 -1.94
N ILE A 48 -0.42 5.89 -1.08
CA ILE A 48 -0.38 5.69 0.37
C ILE A 48 -1.81 5.66 0.93
N LEU A 49 -2.03 4.86 1.96
CA LEU A 49 -3.34 4.66 2.57
C LEU A 49 -3.36 5.31 3.96
N PHE A 50 -4.12 6.40 4.11
CA PHE A 50 -4.27 7.12 5.37
C PHE A 50 -5.50 8.06 5.32
N PRO A 51 -6.29 8.19 6.40
CA PRO A 51 -6.11 7.67 7.75
C PRO A 51 -6.71 6.28 7.98
N HIS A 52 -7.07 5.57 6.93
CA HIS A 52 -7.50 4.16 7.01
C HIS A 52 -7.18 3.40 5.74
N THR A 53 -7.15 2.07 5.86
CA THR A 53 -7.05 1.12 4.75
C THR A 53 -8.43 0.57 4.42
N GLY A 54 -8.66 0.19 3.16
CA GLY A 54 -9.93 -0.36 2.69
C GLY A 54 -11.10 0.60 2.78
N LYS A 55 -12.32 0.04 2.84
CA LYS A 55 -13.56 0.81 2.91
C LYS A 55 -14.06 1.01 4.33
N VAL A 56 -14.78 2.11 4.55
CA VAL A 56 -15.66 2.31 5.71
C VAL A 56 -17.09 1.97 5.30
N ARG A 57 -17.85 1.39 6.23
CA ARG A 57 -19.22 0.95 5.97
C ARG A 57 -20.10 2.12 5.55
N ASN A 58 -20.89 1.93 4.50
CA ASN A 58 -21.77 2.95 3.91
C ASN A 58 -21.03 4.24 3.47
N GLY A 59 -19.70 4.20 3.29
CA GLY A 59 -18.91 5.35 2.91
C GLY A 59 -18.90 6.50 3.92
N ARG A 60 -19.16 6.22 5.20
CA ARG A 60 -19.23 7.24 6.26
C ARG A 60 -18.91 6.67 7.64
N PHE A 61 -18.47 7.53 8.54
CA PHE A 61 -18.21 7.20 9.94
C PHE A 61 -18.64 8.34 10.86
N GLU A 62 -18.78 8.05 12.13
CA GLU A 62 -19.06 9.02 13.18
C GLU A 62 -17.78 9.32 13.97
N ALA A 63 -17.48 10.59 14.16
CA ALA A 63 -16.39 11.05 15.01
C ALA A 63 -16.75 12.39 15.67
N LYS A 64 -16.42 12.56 16.94
CA LYS A 64 -16.66 13.80 17.68
C LYS A 64 -18.13 14.32 17.56
N GLY A 65 -19.10 13.41 17.54
CA GLY A 65 -20.52 13.74 17.44
C GLY A 65 -21.00 14.22 16.07
N LYS A 66 -20.20 14.05 15.02
CA LYS A 66 -20.54 14.38 13.61
C LYS A 66 -20.32 13.19 12.70
N VAL A 67 -21.03 13.17 11.58
CA VAL A 67 -20.87 12.18 10.52
C VAL A 67 -19.97 12.75 9.43
N TYR A 68 -18.98 11.97 8.99
CA TYR A 68 -18.04 12.28 7.93
C TYR A 68 -18.18 11.28 6.79
N ALA A 69 -18.17 11.76 5.55
CA ALA A 69 -18.04 10.92 4.37
C ALA A 69 -16.58 10.48 4.22
N SER A 70 -16.36 9.25 3.75
CA SER A 70 -15.04 8.74 3.48
C SER A 70 -15.04 7.83 2.27
N GLY A 71 -14.15 8.11 1.33
CA GLY A 71 -13.80 7.21 0.23
C GLY A 71 -13.00 5.99 0.70
N GLN A 72 -12.72 5.08 -0.21
CA GLN A 72 -11.84 3.95 0.04
C GLN A 72 -10.40 4.43 0.30
N HIS A 73 -9.71 3.87 1.29
CA HIS A 73 -8.31 4.15 1.65
C HIS A 73 -8.02 5.54 2.22
N GLY A 74 -9.05 6.29 2.63
CA GLY A 74 -8.88 7.63 3.17
C GLY A 74 -8.63 8.68 2.09
N PHE A 75 -8.00 9.79 2.49
CA PHE A 75 -7.88 10.99 1.65
C PHE A 75 -6.43 11.41 1.36
N ALA A 76 -5.43 10.90 2.09
CA ALA A 76 -4.06 11.41 1.96
C ALA A 76 -3.51 11.26 0.53
N ARG A 77 -3.94 10.23 -0.19
CA ARG A 77 -3.57 9.98 -1.59
C ARG A 77 -4.15 10.97 -2.60
N ASP A 78 -5.13 11.77 -2.18
CA ASP A 78 -5.84 12.76 -3.01
C ASP A 78 -5.47 14.21 -2.62
N MET A 79 -4.51 14.38 -1.69
CA MET A 79 -4.06 15.67 -1.17
C MET A 79 -2.66 16.02 -1.66
N GLU A 80 -2.40 17.32 -1.85
CA GLU A 80 -1.04 17.80 -2.07
C GLU A 80 -0.22 17.74 -0.77
N HIS A 81 0.95 17.11 -0.85
CA HIS A 81 1.94 17.06 0.22
C HIS A 81 2.99 18.14 0.02
N THR A 82 3.40 18.77 1.11
CA THR A 82 4.41 19.84 1.08
C THR A 82 5.81 19.24 1.14
N LEU A 83 6.74 19.79 0.35
CA LEU A 83 8.15 19.42 0.41
C LEU A 83 8.76 19.84 1.75
N VAL A 84 9.42 18.90 2.42
CA VAL A 84 10.23 19.13 3.62
C VAL A 84 11.71 19.19 3.24
N SER A 85 12.18 18.20 2.51
CA SER A 85 13.56 18.16 1.99
C SER A 85 13.66 17.27 0.75
N VAL A 86 14.65 17.56 -0.10
CA VAL A 86 15.03 16.75 -1.25
C VAL A 86 16.54 16.73 -1.39
N GLY A 87 17.09 15.53 -1.54
CA GLY A 87 18.48 15.25 -1.90
C GLY A 87 18.56 14.44 -3.19
N MET A 88 19.72 13.87 -3.51
CA MET A 88 19.87 13.00 -4.67
C MET A 88 19.21 11.64 -4.47
N ASP A 89 19.28 11.11 -3.27
CA ASP A 89 18.82 9.76 -2.88
C ASP A 89 17.72 9.75 -1.82
N GLU A 90 17.29 10.91 -1.33
CA GLU A 90 16.25 11.06 -0.32
C GLU A 90 15.27 12.20 -0.64
N LEU A 91 13.98 11.95 -0.43
CA LEU A 91 12.89 12.91 -0.52
C LEU A 91 12.02 12.79 0.72
N VAL A 92 11.63 13.92 1.30
CA VAL A 92 10.69 13.98 2.41
C VAL A 92 9.55 14.94 2.08
N LEU A 93 8.33 14.42 2.10
CA LEU A 93 7.08 15.15 1.92
C LEU A 93 6.24 15.06 3.18
N GLU A 94 5.38 16.03 3.44
CA GLU A 94 4.46 15.98 4.57
C GLU A 94 3.05 16.46 4.22
N LEU A 95 2.06 15.88 4.90
CA LEU A 95 0.70 16.36 4.97
C LEU A 95 0.35 16.65 6.43
N ARG A 96 -0.14 17.84 6.70
CA ARG A 96 -0.58 18.27 8.05
C ARG A 96 -2.08 18.45 8.09
N SER A 97 -2.66 18.20 9.26
CA SER A 97 -4.05 18.58 9.51
C SER A 97 -4.25 20.09 9.37
N GLY A 98 -5.33 20.48 8.70
CA GLY A 98 -5.76 21.85 8.46
C GLY A 98 -7.26 21.90 8.22
N GLU A 99 -7.79 23.05 7.81
CA GLU A 99 -9.23 23.19 7.55
C GLU A 99 -9.73 22.20 6.52
N GLU A 100 -9.00 22.01 5.41
CA GLU A 100 -9.33 21.10 4.34
C GLU A 100 -9.40 19.64 4.84
N THR A 101 -8.37 19.15 5.51
CA THR A 101 -8.34 17.76 6.01
C THR A 101 -9.36 17.52 7.12
N LYS A 102 -9.68 18.53 7.94
CA LYS A 102 -10.70 18.45 9.01
C LYS A 102 -12.12 18.34 8.49
N ALA A 103 -12.36 18.70 7.23
CA ALA A 103 -13.63 18.43 6.56
C ALA A 103 -13.87 16.92 6.33
N TYR A 104 -12.79 16.15 6.18
CA TYR A 104 -12.84 14.69 5.98
C TYR A 104 -12.62 13.91 7.28
N TRP A 105 -11.78 14.44 8.20
CA TRP A 105 -11.37 13.70 9.40
C TRP A 105 -10.94 14.67 10.52
N PRO A 106 -11.66 14.73 11.67
CA PRO A 106 -11.57 15.84 12.62
C PRO A 106 -10.42 15.72 13.63
N TYR A 107 -9.32 15.10 13.28
CA TYR A 107 -8.16 14.90 14.17
C TYR A 107 -6.95 15.70 13.72
N ASP A 108 -6.12 16.10 14.69
CA ASP A 108 -4.83 16.71 14.41
C ASP A 108 -3.81 15.61 14.12
N PHE A 109 -3.07 15.76 13.03
CA PHE A 109 -2.03 14.83 12.61
C PHE A 109 -0.93 15.53 11.83
N ARG A 110 0.22 14.88 11.78
CA ARG A 110 1.28 15.12 10.79
C ARG A 110 1.65 13.78 10.17
N LEU A 111 1.48 13.64 8.88
CA LEU A 111 1.92 12.50 8.09
C LEU A 111 3.18 12.90 7.32
N VAL A 112 4.28 12.21 7.54
CA VAL A 112 5.55 12.40 6.82
C VAL A 112 5.81 11.18 5.97
N SER A 113 5.92 11.37 4.66
CA SER A 113 6.30 10.36 3.68
C SER A 113 7.75 10.59 3.28
N SER A 114 8.61 9.59 3.50
CA SER A 114 10.04 9.68 3.17
C SER A 114 10.42 8.54 2.22
N TYR A 115 11.08 8.91 1.14
CA TYR A 115 11.65 7.98 0.16
C TYR A 115 13.17 8.05 0.22
N ARG A 116 13.84 6.90 0.21
CA ARG A 116 15.30 6.81 0.12
C ARG A 116 15.69 5.63 -0.75
N ILE A 117 16.66 5.83 -1.64
CA ILE A 117 17.19 4.78 -2.50
C ILE A 117 18.63 4.41 -2.11
N GLU A 118 18.94 3.11 -2.14
CA GLU A 118 20.27 2.57 -1.84
C GLU A 118 20.51 1.32 -2.69
N GLY A 119 21.45 1.39 -3.64
CA GLY A 119 21.64 0.33 -4.64
C GLY A 119 20.34 0.06 -5.40
N GLU A 120 19.89 -1.20 -5.41
CA GLU A 120 18.65 -1.65 -6.05
C GLU A 120 17.44 -1.64 -5.10
N THR A 121 17.52 -0.90 -4.00
CA THR A 121 16.49 -0.90 -2.97
C THR A 121 15.90 0.49 -2.76
N LEU A 122 14.57 0.55 -2.75
CA LEU A 122 13.79 1.72 -2.33
C LEU A 122 13.23 1.47 -0.92
N TYR A 123 13.44 2.43 -0.04
CA TYR A 123 12.83 2.51 1.30
C TYR A 123 11.76 3.59 1.27
N HIS A 124 10.53 3.22 1.59
CA HIS A 124 9.42 4.15 1.77
C HIS A 124 8.93 4.10 3.22
N SER A 125 9.01 5.22 3.93
CA SER A 125 8.61 5.33 5.33
C SER A 125 7.43 6.30 5.48
N LEU A 126 6.39 5.88 6.21
CA LEU A 126 5.26 6.72 6.61
C LEU A 126 5.32 6.91 8.12
N ARG A 127 5.60 8.15 8.56
CA ARG A 127 5.61 8.52 9.97
C ARG A 127 4.38 9.36 10.28
N ILE A 128 3.56 8.88 11.20
CA ILE A 128 2.35 9.53 11.68
C ILE A 128 2.63 10.08 13.08
N GLU A 129 2.43 11.36 13.27
CA GLU A 129 2.58 12.04 14.56
C GLU A 129 1.23 12.55 15.03
N ASN A 130 0.99 12.51 16.34
CA ASN A 130 -0.16 13.12 16.99
C ASN A 130 0.24 14.43 17.67
N PRO A 131 0.14 15.59 16.99
CA PRO A 131 0.41 16.90 17.58
C PRO A 131 -0.77 17.43 18.41
N GLY A 132 -1.90 16.74 18.41
CA GLY A 132 -3.13 17.15 19.09
C GLY A 132 -3.11 16.89 20.59
N LYS A 133 -4.27 17.16 21.22
CA LYS A 133 -4.47 16.98 22.67
C LYS A 133 -5.25 15.72 23.02
N GLU A 134 -5.79 15.03 22.02
CA GLU A 134 -6.62 13.83 22.15
C GLU A 134 -5.90 12.62 21.56
N LYS A 135 -6.39 11.41 21.87
CA LYS A 135 -5.91 10.19 21.21
C LYS A 135 -6.23 10.24 19.72
N LEU A 136 -5.29 9.81 18.89
CA LEU A 136 -5.40 9.68 17.45
C LEU A 136 -5.52 8.20 17.09
N SER A 137 -6.69 7.77 16.63
CA SER A 137 -6.91 6.42 16.09
C SER A 137 -6.84 6.49 14.56
N PHE A 138 -6.03 5.64 13.92
CA PHE A 138 -5.82 5.67 12.47
C PHE A 138 -5.43 4.31 11.92
N GLY A 139 -5.53 4.17 10.60
CA GLY A 139 -4.94 3.09 9.84
C GLY A 139 -3.95 3.64 8.81
N VAL A 140 -2.97 2.82 8.44
CA VAL A 140 -1.96 3.16 7.44
C VAL A 140 -1.54 1.93 6.65
N GLY A 141 -1.22 2.11 5.37
CA GLY A 141 -0.74 1.05 4.49
C GLY A 141 -0.14 1.59 3.20
N TYR A 142 0.40 0.67 2.42
CA TYR A 142 0.97 0.90 1.09
C TYR A 142 0.19 0.12 0.05
N HIS A 143 0.16 0.65 -1.17
CA HIS A 143 -0.58 0.03 -2.27
C HIS A 143 0.18 0.17 -3.61
N PRO A 144 1.48 -0.19 -3.68
CA PRO A 144 2.22 -0.09 -4.92
C PRO A 144 1.72 -1.12 -5.94
N ALA A 145 1.48 -0.66 -7.16
CA ALA A 145 1.19 -1.50 -8.31
C ALA A 145 2.44 -1.68 -9.14
N PHE A 146 2.89 -2.91 -9.26
CA PHE A 146 4.03 -3.29 -10.07
C PHE A 146 3.55 -3.72 -11.45
N ARG A 147 4.07 -3.06 -12.50
CA ARG A 147 3.79 -3.41 -13.88
C ARG A 147 4.18 -4.89 -14.13
N ILE A 148 3.37 -5.62 -14.86
CA ILE A 148 3.67 -6.92 -15.43
C ILE A 148 3.06 -7.02 -16.84
N PRO A 149 3.74 -7.71 -17.77
CA PRO A 149 5.11 -8.23 -17.67
C PRO A 149 6.14 -7.10 -17.57
N PHE A 150 7.39 -7.42 -17.15
CA PHE A 150 8.49 -6.45 -17.09
C PHE A 150 9.01 -6.02 -18.46
N ASP A 151 8.71 -6.82 -19.51
CA ASP A 151 9.06 -6.58 -20.90
C ASP A 151 7.94 -7.06 -21.85
N ASP A 152 8.20 -6.97 -23.16
CA ASP A 152 7.23 -7.34 -24.20
C ASP A 152 7.39 -8.81 -24.68
N GLU A 153 8.35 -9.57 -24.13
CA GLU A 153 8.62 -10.97 -24.49
C GLU A 153 7.86 -11.96 -23.62
N HIS A 154 7.43 -11.53 -22.42
CA HIS A 154 6.72 -12.34 -21.43
C HIS A 154 5.25 -11.97 -21.32
N THR A 155 4.49 -12.84 -20.68
CA THR A 155 3.07 -12.66 -20.35
C THR A 155 2.88 -12.72 -18.84
N TYR A 156 1.73 -12.33 -18.31
CA TYR A 156 1.43 -12.44 -16.86
C TYR A 156 1.58 -13.89 -16.34
N SER A 157 1.35 -14.90 -17.17
CA SER A 157 1.47 -16.31 -16.77
C SER A 157 2.91 -16.76 -16.50
N ASP A 158 3.89 -15.97 -16.93
CA ASP A 158 5.31 -16.21 -16.65
C ASP A 158 5.73 -15.66 -15.27
N TYR A 159 4.79 -15.08 -14.51
CA TYR A 159 5.02 -14.51 -13.19
C TYR A 159 4.32 -15.29 -12.10
N GLU A 160 4.86 -15.17 -10.88
CA GLU A 160 4.26 -15.70 -9.66
C GLU A 160 4.62 -14.85 -8.44
N PHE A 161 3.75 -14.82 -7.45
CA PHE A 161 4.13 -14.38 -6.11
C PHE A 161 4.94 -15.47 -5.43
N ARG A 162 6.09 -15.12 -4.81
CA ARG A 162 6.89 -16.07 -4.02
C ARG A 162 7.02 -15.59 -2.59
N PHE A 163 6.75 -16.50 -1.67
CA PHE A 163 7.04 -16.33 -0.25
C PHE A 163 8.50 -16.68 0.05
N GLN A 164 9.04 -16.09 1.12
CA GLN A 164 10.40 -16.45 1.58
C GLN A 164 10.51 -17.91 2.04
N ARG A 165 9.41 -18.46 2.53
CA ARG A 165 9.30 -19.84 3.03
C ARG A 165 7.93 -20.42 2.72
N ASN A 166 7.75 -21.72 3.02
CA ASN A 166 6.44 -22.35 2.89
C ASN A 166 5.42 -21.66 3.78
N GLU A 167 4.25 -21.37 3.23
CA GLU A 167 3.12 -20.72 3.89
C GLU A 167 1.83 -21.52 3.70
N SER A 168 0.90 -21.30 4.60
CA SER A 168 -0.50 -21.70 4.43
C SER A 168 -1.35 -20.44 4.65
N PRO A 169 -1.42 -19.55 3.64
CA PRO A 169 -2.01 -18.22 3.83
C PRO A 169 -3.49 -18.30 4.15
N ILE A 170 -3.87 -17.75 5.30
CA ILE A 170 -5.26 -17.52 5.69
C ILE A 170 -5.63 -16.11 5.26
N CYS A 171 -6.68 -15.98 4.46
CA CYS A 171 -7.20 -14.72 3.98
C CYS A 171 -8.52 -14.37 4.66
N MET A 172 -8.71 -13.10 4.98
CA MET A 172 -10.02 -12.58 5.39
C MET A 172 -10.93 -12.49 4.18
N GLU A 173 -12.16 -12.98 4.32
CA GLU A 173 -13.18 -12.81 3.29
C GLU A 173 -13.73 -11.40 3.34
N THR A 174 -13.95 -10.81 2.16
CA THR A 174 -14.56 -9.49 2.00
C THR A 174 -15.80 -9.56 1.12
N GLU A 175 -16.78 -8.72 1.43
CA GLU A 175 -17.96 -8.47 0.61
C GLU A 175 -18.08 -6.97 0.36
N GLY A 176 -18.07 -6.57 -0.90
CA GLY A 176 -18.07 -5.15 -1.29
C GLY A 176 -16.89 -4.34 -0.71
N GLY A 177 -15.77 -4.99 -0.38
CA GLY A 177 -14.58 -4.41 0.23
C GLY A 177 -14.69 -4.21 1.76
N LEU A 178 -15.66 -4.83 2.43
CA LEU A 178 -15.83 -4.90 3.88
C LEU A 178 -15.58 -6.32 4.37
N ILE A 179 -15.05 -6.48 5.58
CA ILE A 179 -14.74 -7.78 6.18
C ILE A 179 -16.02 -8.45 6.64
N THR A 180 -16.23 -9.73 6.24
CA THR A 180 -17.41 -10.55 6.65
C THR A 180 -17.23 -11.23 8.00
N GLY A 181 -15.99 -11.40 8.45
CA GLY A 181 -15.65 -12.23 9.62
C GLY A 181 -15.25 -13.66 9.27
N ASN A 182 -15.51 -14.12 8.04
CA ASN A 182 -15.08 -15.42 7.56
C ASN A 182 -13.62 -15.38 7.05
N THR A 183 -13.05 -16.56 6.88
CA THR A 183 -11.70 -16.74 6.32
C THR A 183 -11.68 -17.90 5.33
N TYR A 184 -10.68 -17.86 4.44
CA TYR A 184 -10.37 -18.96 3.51
C TYR A 184 -8.86 -19.11 3.36
N THR A 185 -8.41 -20.19 2.72
CA THR A 185 -6.99 -20.49 2.53
C THR A 185 -6.65 -20.44 1.03
N LEU A 186 -5.56 -19.73 0.66
CA LEU A 186 -5.06 -19.70 -0.72
C LEU A 186 -4.27 -20.96 -1.10
N GLY A 187 -3.88 -21.76 -0.13
CA GLY A 187 -3.14 -22.99 -0.33
C GLY A 187 -2.57 -23.52 0.99
N THR A 188 -2.01 -24.73 0.96
CA THR A 188 -1.41 -25.36 2.12
C THR A 188 0.03 -25.72 1.82
N ASN A 189 0.96 -25.23 2.64
CA ASN A 189 2.39 -25.50 2.54
C ASN A 189 2.98 -25.13 1.16
N ILE A 190 2.56 -23.98 0.63
CA ILE A 190 2.98 -23.45 -0.66
C ILE A 190 4.13 -22.47 -0.53
N THR A 191 5.00 -22.38 -1.53
CA THR A 191 6.07 -21.38 -1.65
C THR A 191 5.73 -20.27 -2.62
N SER A 192 4.78 -20.49 -3.52
CA SER A 192 4.38 -19.53 -4.53
C SER A 192 2.89 -19.60 -4.88
N ILE A 193 2.39 -18.53 -5.50
CA ILE A 193 1.06 -18.43 -6.08
C ILE A 193 1.27 -17.96 -7.53
N PRO A 194 1.04 -18.83 -8.52
CA PRO A 194 1.10 -18.45 -9.93
C PRO A 194 0.09 -17.35 -10.25
N LEU A 195 0.43 -16.45 -11.15
CA LEU A 195 -0.54 -15.51 -11.69
C LEU A 195 -1.42 -16.19 -12.73
N ASP A 196 -2.72 -16.02 -12.59
CA ASP A 196 -3.72 -16.40 -13.57
C ASP A 196 -4.90 -15.40 -13.55
N GLU A 197 -5.74 -15.45 -14.60
CA GLU A 197 -6.87 -14.52 -14.77
C GLU A 197 -7.92 -14.61 -13.65
N LYS A 198 -7.99 -15.74 -12.93
CA LYS A 198 -9.01 -16.01 -11.90
C LYS A 198 -8.56 -15.61 -10.51
N LEU A 199 -7.26 -15.39 -10.33
CA LEU A 199 -6.71 -15.11 -9.00
C LEU A 199 -7.43 -13.95 -8.31
N PHE A 200 -7.82 -12.92 -9.07
CA PHE A 200 -8.46 -11.73 -8.55
C PHE A 200 -9.92 -11.55 -8.93
N GLU A 201 -10.61 -12.61 -9.42
CA GLU A 201 -12.04 -12.52 -9.79
C GLU A 201 -12.95 -12.01 -8.67
N LYS A 202 -12.59 -12.32 -7.40
CA LYS A 202 -13.37 -11.95 -6.21
C LYS A 202 -12.84 -10.74 -5.45
N ASP A 203 -11.82 -10.05 -5.96
CA ASP A 203 -11.11 -8.95 -5.31
C ASP A 203 -9.74 -9.39 -4.72
N SER A 204 -9.19 -8.61 -3.81
CA SER A 204 -7.90 -8.81 -3.15
C SER A 204 -7.89 -10.00 -2.19
N HIS A 205 -6.71 -10.54 -1.95
CA HIS A 205 -6.48 -11.56 -0.93
C HIS A 205 -5.75 -10.95 0.28
N CYS A 206 -6.48 -10.73 1.38
CA CYS A 206 -5.95 -10.16 2.61
C CYS A 206 -5.40 -11.26 3.53
N MET A 207 -4.12 -11.54 3.46
CA MET A 207 -3.42 -12.54 4.26
C MET A 207 -3.09 -12.02 5.66
N ILE A 208 -3.38 -12.82 6.70
CA ILE A 208 -3.32 -12.39 8.12
C ILE A 208 -2.34 -13.17 8.99
N ASN A 209 -1.70 -14.22 8.47
CA ASN A 209 -0.91 -15.16 9.29
C ASN A 209 0.47 -15.46 8.71
N LEU A 210 0.98 -14.63 7.81
CA LEU A 210 2.26 -14.90 7.15
C LEU A 210 3.42 -14.89 8.15
N THR A 211 4.31 -15.88 8.00
CA THR A 211 5.57 -16.01 8.74
C THR A 211 6.78 -15.60 7.90
N SER A 212 6.61 -15.53 6.58
CA SER A 212 7.60 -14.99 5.64
C SER A 212 7.88 -13.53 5.94
N LYS A 213 9.13 -13.16 5.88
CA LYS A 213 9.56 -11.75 6.02
C LYS A 213 9.47 -10.98 4.71
N THR A 214 9.45 -11.70 3.59
CA THR A 214 9.33 -11.09 2.27
C THR A 214 8.29 -11.83 1.42
N LEU A 215 7.61 -11.06 0.57
CA LEU A 215 6.78 -11.50 -0.53
C LEU A 215 7.24 -10.75 -1.77
N GLY A 216 7.43 -11.43 -2.89
CA GLY A 216 7.85 -10.78 -4.14
C GLY A 216 7.05 -11.28 -5.32
N ILE A 217 7.01 -10.46 -6.37
CA ILE A 217 6.62 -10.90 -7.71
C ILE A 217 7.89 -11.29 -8.48
N TYR A 218 7.91 -12.48 -9.04
CA TYR A 218 9.05 -13.07 -9.73
C TYR A 218 8.67 -13.48 -11.14
N GLU A 219 9.53 -13.18 -12.08
CA GLU A 219 9.54 -13.80 -13.40
C GLU A 219 10.19 -15.19 -13.27
N LYS A 220 9.52 -16.23 -13.77
CA LYS A 220 9.86 -17.63 -13.45
C LYS A 220 11.25 -18.04 -13.95
N ASP A 221 11.62 -17.68 -15.15
CA ASP A 221 12.77 -18.24 -15.85
C ASP A 221 14.03 -17.36 -15.78
N SER A 222 13.89 -16.05 -15.52
CA SER A 222 15.03 -15.10 -15.45
C SER A 222 15.50 -14.85 -14.03
N GLY A 223 14.61 -14.95 -13.05
CA GLY A 223 14.87 -14.56 -11.66
C GLY A 223 14.70 -13.07 -11.40
N ARG A 224 14.33 -12.27 -12.41
CA ARG A 224 13.95 -10.86 -12.22
C ARG A 224 12.79 -10.78 -11.24
N ALA A 225 12.83 -9.82 -10.34
CA ALA A 225 11.83 -9.75 -9.30
C ALA A 225 11.72 -8.36 -8.66
N VAL A 226 10.53 -8.09 -8.12
CA VAL A 226 10.31 -7.05 -7.11
C VAL A 226 10.00 -7.73 -5.78
N VAL A 227 10.80 -7.48 -4.76
CA VAL A 227 10.69 -8.14 -3.45
C VAL A 227 10.38 -7.11 -2.37
N CYS A 228 9.24 -7.28 -1.70
CA CYS A 228 8.75 -6.41 -0.64
C CYS A 228 9.03 -7.03 0.75
N ASP A 229 9.55 -6.24 1.68
CA ASP A 229 9.63 -6.61 3.10
C ASP A 229 8.25 -6.44 3.75
N ILE A 230 7.70 -7.53 4.26
CA ILE A 230 6.39 -7.59 4.92
C ILE A 230 6.48 -7.95 6.41
N ALA A 231 7.69 -8.12 6.95
CA ALA A 231 7.94 -8.70 8.28
C ALA A 231 7.26 -7.97 9.43
N LYS A 232 7.00 -6.67 9.29
CA LYS A 232 6.43 -5.83 10.34
C LYS A 232 4.96 -5.48 10.11
N PHE A 233 4.35 -6.05 9.09
CA PHE A 233 2.97 -5.77 8.74
C PHE A 233 2.07 -6.95 9.14
N PRO A 234 1.03 -6.70 9.95
CA PRO A 234 0.12 -7.76 10.36
C PRO A 234 -0.77 -8.25 9.22
N TYR A 235 -0.94 -7.43 8.18
CA TYR A 235 -1.78 -7.72 7.03
C TYR A 235 -0.99 -7.47 5.75
N THR A 236 -1.03 -8.45 4.83
CA THR A 236 -0.42 -8.30 3.50
C THR A 236 -1.45 -8.70 2.46
N LEU A 237 -1.78 -7.77 1.57
CA LEU A 237 -2.71 -8.05 0.49
C LEU A 237 -1.93 -8.24 -0.82
N ILE A 238 -2.49 -9.07 -1.68
CA ILE A 238 -2.17 -9.11 -3.10
C ILE A 238 -3.43 -8.78 -3.88
N TRP A 239 -3.27 -8.01 -4.94
CA TRP A 239 -4.38 -7.55 -5.75
C TRP A 239 -3.95 -7.23 -7.19
N SER A 240 -4.92 -7.35 -8.10
CA SER A 240 -4.94 -6.76 -9.44
C SER A 240 -6.38 -6.51 -9.85
N MET A 241 -6.59 -5.85 -10.99
CA MET A 241 -7.90 -5.82 -11.64
C MET A 241 -8.28 -7.22 -12.08
N PRO A 242 -9.58 -7.61 -12.01
CA PRO A 242 -10.06 -8.86 -12.56
C PRO A 242 -9.77 -9.00 -14.06
N GLY A 243 -9.51 -10.21 -14.50
CA GLY A 243 -9.14 -10.56 -15.88
C GLY A 243 -7.63 -10.70 -16.05
N GLU A 244 -7.11 -10.40 -17.24
CA GLU A 244 -5.68 -10.47 -17.54
C GLU A 244 -4.91 -9.42 -16.75
N PRO A 245 -4.03 -9.83 -15.82
CA PRO A 245 -3.29 -8.86 -15.01
C PRO A 245 -2.27 -8.07 -15.85
N LYS A 246 -2.35 -6.74 -15.79
CA LYS A 246 -1.36 -5.81 -16.38
C LYS A 246 -0.43 -5.21 -15.32
N PHE A 247 -0.80 -5.40 -14.08
CA PHE A 247 -0.01 -5.07 -12.90
C PHE A 247 -0.42 -5.98 -11.75
N VAL A 248 0.37 -6.02 -10.71
CA VAL A 248 0.00 -6.64 -9.43
C VAL A 248 0.41 -5.74 -8.28
N CYS A 249 -0.39 -5.73 -7.22
CA CYS A 249 -0.08 -5.05 -5.97
C CYS A 249 0.42 -6.03 -4.92
N ILE A 250 1.40 -5.59 -4.13
CA ILE A 250 1.77 -6.19 -2.84
C ILE A 250 1.59 -5.09 -1.79
N GLU A 251 0.60 -5.26 -0.93
CA GLU A 251 0.07 -4.20 -0.10
C GLU A 251 0.24 -4.52 1.40
N PRO A 252 1.35 -4.11 2.02
CA PRO A 252 1.50 -4.25 3.47
C PRO A 252 0.70 -3.19 4.22
N TRP A 253 -0.20 -3.64 5.13
CA TRP A 253 -1.10 -2.78 5.89
C TRP A 253 -0.94 -2.94 7.41
N HIS A 254 -1.22 -1.86 8.15
CA HIS A 254 -1.32 -1.81 9.61
C HIS A 254 -2.75 -1.62 10.13
N SER A 255 -3.75 -1.77 9.29
CA SER A 255 -5.15 -1.75 9.67
C SER A 255 -5.99 -2.53 8.67
N LEU A 256 -7.27 -2.68 8.96
CA LEU A 256 -8.22 -3.44 8.16
C LEU A 256 -9.38 -2.55 7.69
N PRO A 257 -10.11 -2.92 6.63
CA PRO A 257 -11.41 -2.34 6.31
C PRO A 257 -12.38 -2.44 7.48
N CYS A 258 -13.47 -1.69 7.44
CA CYS A 258 -14.58 -1.95 8.37
C CYS A 258 -15.22 -3.31 8.08
N THR A 259 -15.96 -3.81 9.07
CA THR A 259 -16.77 -5.02 8.94
C THR A 259 -18.12 -4.71 8.30
N THR A 260 -18.77 -5.72 7.73
CA THR A 260 -20.14 -5.62 7.17
C THR A 260 -21.15 -5.20 8.23
N GLU A 261 -20.91 -5.59 9.49
CA GLU A 261 -21.71 -5.22 10.66
C GLU A 261 -20.87 -4.50 11.71
N GLY A 262 -21.48 -3.89 12.72
CA GLY A 262 -20.81 -3.29 13.86
C GLY A 262 -20.96 -1.77 13.94
N SER A 263 -20.08 -1.10 14.69
CA SER A 263 -20.12 0.33 14.98
C SER A 263 -19.79 1.19 13.76
N SER A 264 -20.41 2.37 13.66
CA SER A 264 -20.02 3.42 12.71
C SER A 264 -19.01 4.41 13.32
N ARG A 265 -18.68 4.26 14.60
CA ARG A 265 -17.75 5.16 15.29
C ARG A 265 -16.32 4.93 14.81
N TRP A 266 -15.61 6.04 14.57
CA TRP A 266 -14.23 5.99 14.11
C TRP A 266 -13.30 5.22 15.06
N GLU A 267 -13.48 5.41 16.36
CA GLU A 267 -12.66 4.80 17.41
C GLU A 267 -12.79 3.27 17.48
N ASP A 268 -13.89 2.74 16.94
CA ASP A 268 -14.19 1.30 16.92
C ASP A 268 -13.73 0.61 15.63
N LYS A 269 -13.02 1.34 14.74
CA LYS A 269 -12.50 0.79 13.48
C LYS A 269 -11.54 -0.38 13.76
N PRO A 270 -11.71 -1.54 13.08
CA PRO A 270 -10.88 -2.73 13.31
C PRO A 270 -9.38 -2.44 13.08
N ALA A 271 -8.56 -3.00 13.96
CA ALA A 271 -7.10 -2.98 13.86
C ALA A 271 -6.48 -1.57 13.71
N ALA A 272 -7.18 -0.52 14.11
CA ALA A 272 -6.63 0.83 14.09
C ALA A 272 -5.50 0.98 15.12
N ALA A 273 -4.41 1.64 14.72
CA ALA A 273 -3.37 2.09 15.65
C ALA A 273 -3.88 3.28 16.46
N VAL A 274 -3.38 3.46 17.70
CA VAL A 274 -3.77 4.55 18.58
C VAL A 274 -2.52 5.25 19.13
N LEU A 275 -2.42 6.56 18.93
CA LEU A 275 -1.36 7.41 19.48
C LEU A 275 -1.91 8.36 20.55
N ALA A 276 -1.27 8.39 21.70
CA ALA A 276 -1.47 9.46 22.68
C ALA A 276 -0.88 10.78 22.15
N PRO A 277 -1.29 11.95 22.71
CA PRO A 277 -0.69 13.23 22.39
C PRO A 277 0.84 13.20 22.45
N GLY A 278 1.50 13.76 21.43
CA GLY A 278 2.96 13.81 21.30
C GLY A 278 3.63 12.50 20.86
N GLN A 279 2.89 11.41 20.73
CA GLN A 279 3.43 10.14 20.23
C GLN A 279 3.49 10.09 18.71
N HIS A 280 4.27 9.14 18.20
CA HIS A 280 4.34 8.84 16.78
C HIS A 280 4.39 7.34 16.51
N PHE A 281 4.01 6.97 15.29
CA PHE A 281 4.11 5.63 14.72
C PHE A 281 4.87 5.72 13.39
N THR A 282 5.60 4.66 13.02
CA THR A 282 6.29 4.62 11.73
C THR A 282 6.10 3.25 11.08
N ALA A 283 5.45 3.22 9.92
CA ALA A 283 5.50 2.10 9.00
C ALA A 283 6.69 2.28 8.05
N LYS A 284 7.37 1.16 7.71
CA LYS A 284 8.50 1.18 6.76
C LYS A 284 8.36 0.01 5.81
N MET A 285 8.22 0.32 4.52
CA MET A 285 8.25 -0.64 3.44
C MET A 285 9.62 -0.59 2.77
N LYS A 286 10.19 -1.75 2.50
CA LYS A 286 11.41 -1.91 1.71
C LYS A 286 11.06 -2.69 0.45
N MET A 287 11.45 -2.20 -0.72
CA MET A 287 11.27 -2.84 -2.01
C MET A 287 12.62 -2.99 -2.68
N THR A 288 12.98 -4.22 -3.08
CA THR A 288 14.23 -4.51 -3.79
C THR A 288 13.89 -4.98 -5.20
N PHE A 289 14.51 -4.33 -6.18
CA PHE A 289 14.30 -4.58 -7.61
C PHE A 289 15.47 -5.39 -8.11
N LYS A 290 15.23 -6.69 -8.39
CA LYS A 290 16.26 -7.64 -8.84
C LYS A 290 16.20 -7.81 -10.34
N ARG A 291 17.37 -7.91 -10.91
CA ARG A 291 17.59 -8.21 -12.32
C ARG A 291 17.89 -9.71 -12.55
#